data_f00d2d591054c860ef18df5af1efbcbe
#
_entry.id   f00d2d591054c860ef18df5af1efbcbe
#
_cell.length_a   1.000
_cell.length_b   1.000
_cell.length_c   1.000
_cell.angle_alpha   90.00
_cell.angle_beta   90.00
_cell.angle_gamma   90.00
#
_symmetry.space_group_name_H-M   'P 1'
#
loop_
_entity.id
_entity.type
_entity.pdbx_description
1 polymer ?
#
loop_
_entity_poly.entity_id
_entity_poly.type
_entity_poly.pdbx_seq_one_letter_code
_entity_poly.pdbx_strand_id
1 'polypeptide(L)'
;MIIWLAVQAYEGELFATTHLTQKGAWLTAIYDLLEFLTVSEGDCDLDDFKERHGLTDEELPPNTVDELEALTSEELSKVFHTWSEYIWDNQRGYMIEVLERKLEG
;
A
#
# COMPACT_ATOMS: atom_id res chain seq x y z
N MET A 1 -18.99 17.42 -0.13
CA MET A 1 -17.81 16.90 0.59
C MET A 1 -17.17 15.76 -0.20
N ILE A 2 -15.88 15.79 -0.33
CA ILE A 2 -15.13 14.71 -0.99
C ILE A 2 -14.49 13.86 0.08
N ILE A 3 -14.65 12.54 -0.02
CA ILE A 3 -13.96 11.58 0.83
C ILE A 3 -13.12 10.65 -0.04
N TRP A 4 -12.14 10.04 0.58
CA TRP A 4 -11.25 9.08 -0.07
C TRP A 4 -11.41 7.73 0.59
N LEU A 5 -11.46 6.68 -0.21
CA LEU A 5 -11.58 5.31 0.27
C LEU A 5 -10.31 4.54 -0.05
N ALA A 6 -9.78 3.85 0.96
CA ALA A 6 -8.79 2.81 0.73
C ALA A 6 -9.52 1.48 0.75
N VAL A 7 -9.59 0.81 -0.38
CA VAL A 7 -10.36 -0.42 -0.57
C VAL A 7 -9.40 -1.59 -0.75
N GLN A 8 -9.64 -2.66 0.00
CA GLN A 8 -8.83 -3.87 -0.05
C GLN A 8 -9.74 -5.07 -0.28
N ALA A 9 -9.41 -5.88 -1.28
CA ALA A 9 -10.12 -7.13 -1.57
C ALA A 9 -9.15 -8.30 -1.44
N TYR A 10 -9.55 -9.33 -0.69
CA TYR A 10 -8.72 -10.51 -0.47
C TYR A 10 -9.61 -11.72 -0.20
N GLU A 11 -9.39 -12.80 -0.94
CA GLU A 11 -10.12 -14.08 -0.80
C GLU A 11 -11.65 -13.94 -0.77
N GLY A 12 -12.19 -13.03 -1.58
CA GLY A 12 -13.63 -12.80 -1.65
C GLY A 12 -14.17 -11.85 -0.59
N GLU A 13 -13.34 -11.36 0.33
CA GLU A 13 -13.72 -10.37 1.31
C GLU A 13 -13.33 -8.97 0.85
N LEU A 14 -14.15 -7.99 1.17
CA LEU A 14 -13.94 -6.60 0.80
C LEU A 14 -13.90 -5.74 2.05
N PHE A 15 -12.83 -4.98 2.21
CA PHE A 15 -12.66 -4.02 3.31
C PHE A 15 -12.45 -2.63 2.74
N ALA A 16 -13.02 -1.64 3.38
CA ALA A 16 -12.82 -0.26 2.99
C ALA A 16 -12.71 0.63 4.21
N THR A 17 -11.78 1.57 4.17
CA THR A 17 -11.65 2.61 5.19
C THR A 17 -11.89 3.96 4.55
N THR A 18 -12.47 4.88 5.33
CA THR A 18 -12.84 6.22 4.87
C THR A 18 -11.85 7.24 5.39
N HIS A 19 -11.41 8.15 4.53
CA HIS A 19 -10.44 9.18 4.86
C HIS A 19 -10.89 10.54 4.35
N LEU A 20 -10.61 11.57 5.13
CA LEU A 20 -10.92 12.95 4.74
C LEU A 20 -9.89 13.53 3.78
N THR A 21 -8.73 12.90 3.65
CA THR A 21 -7.67 13.35 2.76
C THR A 21 -7.20 12.22 1.85
N GLN A 22 -6.78 12.58 0.65
CA GLN A 22 -6.19 11.64 -0.29
C GLN A 22 -4.91 11.03 0.29
N LYS A 23 -4.10 11.84 0.95
CA LYS A 23 -2.87 11.39 1.58
C LYS A 23 -3.14 10.30 2.62
N GLY A 24 -4.16 10.48 3.47
CA GLY A 24 -4.56 9.48 4.47
C GLY A 24 -4.93 8.14 3.84
N ALA A 25 -5.68 8.18 2.73
CA ALA A 25 -6.05 6.96 2.01
C ALA A 25 -4.83 6.24 1.42
N TRP A 26 -3.90 6.98 0.81
CA TRP A 26 -2.68 6.38 0.27
C TRP A 26 -1.79 5.79 1.37
N LEU A 27 -1.66 6.47 2.52
CA LEU A 27 -0.90 5.94 3.66
C LEU A 27 -1.48 4.61 4.12
N THR A 28 -2.80 4.54 4.28
CA THR A 28 -3.47 3.30 4.68
C THR A 28 -3.24 2.19 3.64
N ALA A 29 -3.37 2.49 2.36
CA ALA A 29 -3.15 1.52 1.30
C ALA A 29 -1.72 0.96 1.33
N ILE A 30 -0.73 1.81 1.54
CA ILE A 30 0.67 1.40 1.63
C ILE A 30 0.92 0.52 2.86
N TYR A 31 0.38 0.93 4.02
CA TYR A 31 0.54 0.14 5.25
C TYR A 31 -0.10 -1.25 5.11
N ASP A 32 -1.29 -1.33 4.52
CA ASP A 32 -1.95 -2.60 4.27
C ASP A 32 -1.14 -3.50 3.34
N LEU A 33 -0.56 -2.92 2.30
CA LEU A 33 0.27 -3.65 1.35
C LEU A 33 1.55 -4.18 2.01
N LEU A 34 2.20 -3.38 2.86
CA LEU A 34 3.40 -3.79 3.58
C LEU A 34 3.09 -4.86 4.63
N GLU A 35 1.94 -4.76 5.30
CA GLU A 35 1.48 -5.79 6.23
C GLU A 35 1.23 -7.10 5.50
N PHE A 36 0.65 -7.04 4.30
CA PHE A 36 0.44 -8.21 3.46
C PHE A 36 1.75 -8.93 3.13
N LEU A 37 2.81 -8.18 2.88
CA LEU A 37 4.14 -8.74 2.65
C LEU A 37 4.58 -9.65 3.80
N THR A 38 4.38 -9.18 5.04
CA THR A 38 4.76 -9.91 6.24
C THR A 38 3.93 -11.18 6.42
N VAL A 39 2.63 -11.11 6.14
CA VAL A 39 1.70 -12.22 6.35
C VAL A 39 1.78 -13.26 5.24
N SER A 40 1.80 -12.84 3.99
CA SER A 40 1.70 -13.73 2.84
C SER A 40 2.98 -14.48 2.50
N GLU A 41 4.11 -13.88 2.80
CA GLU A 41 5.40 -14.46 2.48
C GLU A 41 6.05 -15.20 3.68
N GLY A 42 5.25 -15.51 4.69
CA GLY A 42 5.67 -16.37 5.78
C GLY A 42 6.76 -15.78 6.65
N ASP A 43 6.43 -14.75 7.40
CA ASP A 43 7.36 -14.05 8.30
C ASP A 43 8.57 -13.43 7.59
N CYS A 44 8.40 -13.08 6.32
CA CYS A 44 9.40 -12.38 5.55
C CYS A 44 9.52 -10.93 6.01
N ASP A 45 10.64 -10.55 6.59
CA ASP A 45 10.90 -9.15 6.89
C ASP A 45 11.50 -8.45 5.67
N LEU A 46 11.79 -7.15 5.80
CA LEU A 46 12.35 -6.37 4.69
C LEU A 46 13.73 -6.85 4.27
N ASP A 47 14.52 -7.40 5.19
CA ASP A 47 15.85 -7.92 4.86
C ASP A 47 15.73 -9.18 3.98
N ASP A 48 14.81 -10.08 4.31
CA ASP A 48 14.52 -11.25 3.49
C ASP A 48 13.99 -10.85 2.11
N PHE A 49 13.13 -9.84 2.07
CA PHE A 49 12.60 -9.31 0.82
C PHE A 49 13.71 -8.75 -0.07
N LYS A 50 14.62 -7.97 0.49
CA LYS A 50 15.78 -7.43 -0.24
C LYS A 50 16.64 -8.55 -0.82
N GLU A 51 16.91 -9.57 -0.03
CA GLU A 51 17.72 -10.71 -0.47
C GLU A 51 17.07 -11.47 -1.62
N ARG A 52 15.76 -11.74 -1.52
CA ARG A 52 15.01 -12.44 -2.56
C ARG A 52 14.97 -11.71 -3.89
N HIS A 53 14.87 -10.38 -3.85
CA HIS A 53 14.76 -9.56 -5.05
C HIS A 53 16.09 -8.94 -5.47
N GLY A 54 17.16 -9.20 -4.75
CA GLY A 54 18.48 -8.65 -5.08
C GLY A 54 18.58 -7.15 -4.93
N LEU A 55 17.87 -6.58 -3.95
CA LEU A 55 17.79 -5.14 -3.74
C LEU A 55 18.75 -4.67 -2.65
N THR A 56 19.26 -3.45 -2.81
CA THR A 56 20.02 -2.76 -1.75
C THR A 56 19.05 -1.90 -0.93
N ASP A 57 19.50 -1.39 0.22
CA ASP A 57 18.69 -0.48 1.04
C ASP A 57 18.26 0.76 0.25
N GLU A 58 19.11 1.26 -0.63
CA GLU A 58 18.81 2.44 -1.45
C GLU A 58 17.76 2.17 -2.52
N GLU A 59 17.63 0.92 -2.97
CA GLU A 59 16.66 0.53 -3.98
C GLU A 59 15.28 0.25 -3.42
N LEU A 60 15.15 0.08 -2.10
CA LEU A 60 13.84 -0.11 -1.48
C LEU A 60 13.03 1.19 -1.52
N PRO A 61 11.75 1.11 -1.90
CA PRO A 61 10.88 2.27 -1.77
C PRO A 61 10.73 2.67 -0.31
N PRO A 62 10.31 3.92 -0.01
CA PRO A 62 10.01 4.33 1.36
C PRO A 62 9.08 3.35 2.06
N ASN A 63 9.38 3.00 3.31
CA ASN A 63 8.64 1.97 4.05
C ASN A 63 8.46 2.27 5.54
N THR A 64 9.00 3.37 6.04
CA THR A 64 8.79 3.77 7.43
C THR A 64 7.72 4.85 7.53
N VAL A 65 7.08 4.96 8.68
CA VAL A 65 6.04 5.98 8.93
C VAL A 65 6.60 7.38 8.66
N ASP A 66 7.78 7.68 9.17
CA ASP A 66 8.39 9.00 9.01
C ASP A 66 8.67 9.33 7.53
N GLU A 67 9.20 8.38 6.78
CA GLU A 67 9.46 8.57 5.35
C GLU A 67 8.16 8.79 4.57
N LEU A 68 7.15 7.97 4.85
CA LEU A 68 5.88 8.02 4.12
C LEU A 68 5.08 9.29 4.44
N GLU A 69 5.04 9.70 5.70
CA GLU A 69 4.32 10.91 6.09
C GLU A 69 4.93 12.19 5.52
N ALA A 70 6.21 12.17 5.18
CA ALA A 70 6.89 13.31 4.57
C ALA A 70 6.56 13.49 3.08
N LEU A 71 5.93 12.51 2.44
CA LEU A 71 5.64 12.52 1.01
C LEU A 71 4.29 13.17 0.70
N THR A 72 4.17 13.69 -0.53
CA THR A 72 2.89 14.19 -1.05
C THR A 72 2.02 13.01 -1.49
N SER A 73 0.72 13.27 -1.72
CA SER A 73 -0.20 12.25 -2.23
C SER A 73 0.27 11.65 -3.55
N GLU A 74 0.80 12.48 -4.45
CA GLU A 74 1.33 12.01 -5.73
C GLU A 74 2.53 11.10 -5.55
N GLU A 75 3.44 11.47 -4.66
CA GLU A 75 4.61 10.66 -4.34
C GLU A 75 4.21 9.34 -3.68
N LEU A 76 3.23 9.37 -2.78
CA LEU A 76 2.70 8.17 -2.14
C LEU A 76 2.06 7.21 -3.14
N SER A 77 1.34 7.74 -4.13
CA SER A 77 0.77 6.92 -5.20
C SER A 77 1.87 6.16 -5.95
N LYS A 78 2.97 6.83 -6.25
CA LYS A 78 4.11 6.20 -6.92
C LYS A 78 4.76 5.13 -6.06
N VAL A 79 4.92 5.39 -4.77
CA VAL A 79 5.46 4.42 -3.81
C VAL A 79 4.56 3.18 -3.74
N PHE A 80 3.25 3.38 -3.67
CA PHE A 80 2.28 2.29 -3.67
C PHE A 80 2.42 1.42 -4.91
N HIS A 81 2.49 2.03 -6.10
CA HIS A 81 2.63 1.28 -7.34
C HIS A 81 3.95 0.50 -7.41
N THR A 82 5.04 1.08 -6.92
CA THR A 82 6.33 0.41 -6.88
C THR A 82 6.28 -0.83 -5.98
N TRP A 83 5.72 -0.70 -4.78
CA TRP A 83 5.55 -1.84 -3.88
C TRP A 83 4.61 -2.90 -4.47
N SER A 84 3.54 -2.49 -5.15
CA SER A 84 2.59 -3.42 -5.78
C SER A 84 3.27 -4.29 -6.83
N GLU A 85 4.14 -3.71 -7.62
CA GLU A 85 4.86 -4.46 -8.66
C GLU A 85 5.69 -5.60 -8.07
N TYR A 86 6.31 -5.38 -6.92
CA TYR A 86 7.07 -6.43 -6.24
C TYR A 86 6.19 -7.48 -5.58
N ILE A 87 5.07 -7.08 -5.00
CA ILE A 87 4.26 -7.95 -4.16
C ILE A 87 3.24 -8.75 -4.98
N TRP A 88 2.64 -8.14 -6.00
CA TRP A 88 1.53 -8.73 -6.73
C TRP A 88 1.88 -9.68 -7.87
N ASP A 89 3.12 -9.72 -8.31
CA ASP A 89 3.52 -10.62 -9.38
C ASP A 89 3.18 -12.10 -9.10
N ASN A 90 2.97 -12.45 -7.84
CA ASN A 90 2.69 -13.82 -7.43
C ASN A 90 1.39 -14.00 -6.64
N GLN A 91 0.56 -12.94 -6.48
CA GLN A 91 -0.62 -13.02 -5.63
C GLN A 91 -1.91 -12.74 -6.42
N ARG A 92 -2.63 -13.80 -6.74
CA ARG A 92 -3.92 -13.68 -7.42
C ARG A 92 -5.03 -13.45 -6.40
N GLY A 93 -5.93 -12.53 -6.71
CA GLY A 93 -7.12 -12.27 -5.89
C GLY A 93 -6.94 -11.25 -4.80
N TYR A 94 -5.78 -10.58 -4.70
CA TYR A 94 -5.56 -9.50 -3.78
C TYR A 94 -5.52 -8.17 -4.54
N MET A 95 -6.27 -7.18 -4.06
CA MET A 95 -6.34 -5.88 -4.70
C MET A 95 -6.46 -4.79 -3.64
N ILE A 96 -5.71 -3.70 -3.80
CA ILE A 96 -5.85 -2.49 -3.00
C ILE A 96 -6.01 -1.33 -3.97
N GLU A 97 -7.01 -0.48 -3.73
CA GLU A 97 -7.27 0.71 -4.53
C GLU A 97 -7.60 1.90 -3.64
N VAL A 98 -7.25 3.09 -4.11
CA VAL A 98 -7.67 4.35 -3.49
C VAL A 98 -8.68 5.01 -4.43
N LEU A 99 -9.87 5.27 -3.91
CA LEU A 99 -10.98 5.81 -4.68
C LEU A 99 -11.44 7.14 -4.10
N GLU A 100 -11.78 8.07 -4.97
CA GLU A 100 -12.43 9.32 -4.60
C GLU A 100 -13.94 9.13 -4.63
N ARG A 101 -14.63 9.64 -3.61
CA ARG A 101 -16.09 9.63 -3.56
C ARG A 101 -16.61 11.00 -3.15
N LYS A 102 -17.66 11.43 -3.83
CA LYS A 102 -18.32 12.67 -3.52
C LYS A 102 -19.56 12.37 -2.67
N LEU A 103 -19.59 12.92 -1.47
CA LEU A 103 -20.77 12.81 -0.63
C LEU A 103 -21.71 13.96 -0.96
N GLU A 104 -22.92 13.62 -1.40
CA GLU A 104 -23.99 14.59 -1.56
C GLU A 104 -24.65 14.76 -0.20
N GLY A 105 -24.40 15.92 0.39
CA GLY A 105 -24.97 16.24 1.69
C GLY A 105 -26.30 16.91 1.60
#